data_4001f1e09ee1fa7745adcbe1c083599a
#
_entry.id   4001f1e09ee1fa7745adcbe1c083599a
#
_cell.length_a   1.000
_cell.length_b   1.000
_cell.length_c   1.000
_cell.angle_alpha   90.00
_cell.angle_beta   90.00
_cell.angle_gamma   90.00
#
_symmetry.space_group_name_H-M   'P 1'
#
loop_
_entity.id
_entity.type
_entity.pdbx_description
1 polymer ?
#
loop_
_entity_poly.entity_id
_entity_poly.type
_entity_poly.pdbx_seq_one_letter_code
_entity_poly.pdbx_strand_id
1 'polypeptide(L)'
;DGMVIDLEHLSNEAEQIKEKGISVTPDNLKLSKHATISMPWHKVQDELEENRLSATGSAFGSTRRGIAYAYSDKYRKKTLRLADLLHLDNENVKARLKTILDAKNLELAGCYHQEPMSYPALLSWCEKQADIFRDYICDTGIFLNNALADNKKVVLEAQLGAMRDIDYGIFPYTSSSSTIAAYGPLGAGIPYAPLNHIVGVLKAYSTCVGAGPFVAENAMSEEWQKLLRKYGGEYGAATGRP
;
A
#
# COMPACT_ATOMS: atom_id res chain seq x y z
N ASP A 1 -9.96 -5.03 -4.24
CA ASP A 1 -10.79 -4.58 -3.11
C ASP A 1 -9.98 -4.42 -1.82
N GLY A 2 -9.13 -5.38 -1.51
CA GLY A 2 -8.35 -5.41 -0.29
C GLY A 2 -7.18 -4.43 -0.22
N MET A 3 -6.74 -3.91 -1.34
CA MET A 3 -5.55 -3.07 -1.46
C MET A 3 -5.75 -1.66 -0.90
N VAL A 4 -4.62 -1.06 -0.51
CA VAL A 4 -4.43 0.38 -0.40
C VAL A 4 -3.66 0.84 -1.62
N ILE A 5 -4.09 1.93 -2.25
CA ILE A 5 -3.53 2.42 -3.52
C ILE A 5 -2.97 3.83 -3.37
N ASP A 6 -1.72 4.01 -3.77
CA ASP A 6 -1.07 5.32 -3.92
C ASP A 6 -1.21 5.77 -5.37
N LEU A 7 -2.14 6.69 -5.62
CA LEU A 7 -2.49 7.13 -6.97
C LEU A 7 -1.36 7.94 -7.63
N GLU A 8 -0.60 8.73 -6.88
CA GLU A 8 0.53 9.46 -7.44
C GLU A 8 1.64 8.50 -7.87
N HIS A 9 1.91 7.50 -7.03
CA HIS A 9 2.91 6.49 -7.38
C HIS A 9 2.48 5.67 -8.60
N LEU A 10 1.21 5.25 -8.65
CA LEU A 10 0.64 4.54 -9.79
C LEU A 10 0.72 5.36 -11.09
N SER A 11 0.44 6.66 -11.03
CA SER A 11 0.57 7.56 -12.18
C SER A 11 2.00 7.60 -12.70
N ASN A 12 2.97 7.74 -11.80
CA ASN A 12 4.39 7.76 -12.15
C ASN A 12 4.86 6.42 -12.73
N GLU A 13 4.41 5.28 -12.18
CA GLU A 13 4.71 3.96 -12.72
C GLU A 13 4.11 3.77 -14.11
N ALA A 14 2.87 4.21 -14.33
CA ALA A 14 2.22 4.12 -15.63
C ALA A 14 3.00 4.90 -16.70
N GLU A 15 3.50 6.10 -16.39
CA GLU A 15 4.35 6.86 -17.31
C GLU A 15 5.69 6.17 -17.58
N GLN A 16 6.36 5.62 -16.57
CA GLN A 16 7.60 4.86 -16.74
C GLN A 16 7.41 3.61 -17.61
N ILE A 17 6.27 2.94 -17.50
CA ILE A 17 5.92 1.78 -18.32
C ILE A 17 5.67 2.21 -19.76
N LYS A 18 5.01 3.35 -19.95
CA LYS A 18 4.74 3.95 -21.25
C LYS A 18 6.03 4.36 -21.98
N GLU A 19 7.02 4.91 -21.27
CA GLU A 19 8.35 5.20 -21.80
C GLU A 19 9.06 3.95 -22.35
N LYS A 20 8.73 2.76 -21.81
CA LYS A 20 9.21 1.46 -22.30
C LYS A 20 8.37 0.89 -23.44
N GLY A 21 7.45 1.67 -24.01
CA GLY A 21 6.63 1.29 -25.15
C GLY A 21 5.37 0.48 -24.81
N ILE A 22 4.99 0.38 -23.54
CA ILE A 22 3.78 -0.33 -23.11
C ILE A 22 2.70 0.69 -22.74
N SER A 23 1.58 0.69 -23.46
CA SER A 23 0.44 1.55 -23.14
C SER A 23 -0.32 1.03 -21.93
N VAL A 24 -0.55 1.91 -20.94
CA VAL A 24 -1.45 1.66 -19.81
C VAL A 24 -2.76 2.37 -20.09
N THR A 25 -3.83 1.59 -20.26
CA THR A 25 -5.15 2.09 -20.65
C THR A 25 -6.25 1.45 -19.79
N PRO A 26 -7.47 2.01 -19.77
CA PRO A 26 -8.60 1.38 -19.10
C PRO A 26 -8.93 -0.03 -19.61
N ASP A 27 -8.46 -0.44 -20.77
CA ASP A 27 -8.67 -1.80 -21.29
C ASP A 27 -7.78 -2.84 -20.58
N ASN A 28 -6.54 -2.47 -20.23
CA ASN A 28 -5.55 -3.39 -19.67
C ASN A 28 -5.22 -3.14 -18.18
N LEU A 29 -5.69 -2.05 -17.60
CA LEU A 29 -5.62 -1.78 -16.15
C LEU A 29 -7.02 -1.50 -15.60
N LYS A 30 -7.41 -2.22 -14.55
CA LYS A 30 -8.66 -2.00 -13.83
C LYS A 30 -8.37 -1.72 -12.35
N LEU A 31 -8.98 -0.69 -11.83
CA LEU A 31 -8.85 -0.30 -10.43
C LEU A 31 -10.17 -0.58 -9.70
N SER A 32 -10.09 -1.31 -8.59
CA SER A 32 -11.29 -1.62 -7.81
C SER A 32 -11.90 -0.36 -7.20
N LYS A 33 -13.17 -0.12 -7.46
CA LYS A 33 -13.94 0.94 -6.80
C LYS A 33 -13.92 0.85 -5.26
N HIS A 34 -13.64 -0.34 -4.70
CA HIS A 34 -13.56 -0.61 -3.26
C HIS A 34 -12.17 -0.42 -2.67
N ALA A 35 -11.13 -0.26 -3.50
CA ALA A 35 -9.78 -0.05 -3.02
C ALA A 35 -9.69 1.25 -2.20
N THR A 36 -8.93 1.19 -1.12
CA THR A 36 -8.69 2.32 -0.23
C THR A 36 -7.61 3.22 -0.82
N ILE A 37 -7.82 4.52 -0.79
CA ILE A 37 -6.84 5.50 -1.26
C ILE A 37 -5.81 5.78 -0.15
N SER A 38 -4.53 5.71 -0.49
CA SER A 38 -3.47 6.29 0.32
C SER A 38 -3.53 7.81 0.15
N MET A 39 -4.15 8.48 1.13
CA MET A 39 -4.31 9.92 1.12
C MET A 39 -2.99 10.63 1.48
N PRO A 40 -2.78 11.89 1.06
CA PRO A 40 -1.55 12.62 1.35
C PRO A 40 -1.13 12.63 2.82
N TRP A 41 -2.09 12.72 3.75
CA TRP A 41 -1.79 12.70 5.18
C TRP A 41 -1.18 11.39 5.68
N HIS A 42 -1.40 10.24 5.01
CA HIS A 42 -0.85 8.97 5.47
C HIS A 42 0.68 8.94 5.36
N LYS A 43 1.23 9.48 4.27
CA LYS A 43 2.68 9.62 4.08
C LYS A 43 3.27 10.57 5.11
N VAL A 44 2.61 11.71 5.32
CA VAL A 44 3.02 12.71 6.32
C VAL A 44 3.06 12.11 7.72
N GLN A 45 2.00 11.39 8.13
CA GLN A 45 1.95 10.74 9.45
C GLN A 45 3.05 9.70 9.62
N ASP A 46 3.29 8.86 8.60
CA ASP A 46 4.32 7.82 8.64
C ASP A 46 5.73 8.43 8.78
N GLU A 47 6.00 9.48 8.03
CA GLU A 47 7.28 10.20 8.11
C GLU A 47 7.49 10.85 9.48
N LEU A 48 6.49 11.55 10.00
CA LEU A 48 6.56 12.24 11.28
C LEU A 48 6.74 11.27 12.45
N GLU A 49 6.01 10.17 12.43
CA GLU A 49 6.12 9.14 13.47
C GLU A 49 7.48 8.44 13.43
N GLU A 50 7.95 8.07 12.23
CA GLU A 50 9.27 7.44 12.10
C GLU A 50 10.39 8.38 12.56
N ASN A 51 10.28 9.69 12.27
CA ASN A 51 11.22 10.70 12.77
C ASN A 51 11.15 10.83 14.30
N ARG A 52 9.95 10.84 14.89
CA ARG A 52 9.74 10.88 16.34
C ARG A 52 10.35 9.66 17.02
N LEU A 53 10.11 8.47 16.47
CA LEU A 53 10.66 7.21 16.99
C LEU A 53 12.17 7.12 16.81
N SER A 54 12.72 7.66 15.72
CA SER A 54 14.16 7.72 15.50
C SER A 54 14.88 8.52 16.58
N ALA A 55 14.26 9.60 17.05
CA ALA A 55 14.82 10.43 18.13
C ALA A 55 14.92 9.68 19.47
N THR A 56 14.13 8.62 19.67
CA THR A 56 14.15 7.77 20.88
C THR A 56 14.85 6.43 20.69
N GLY A 57 15.41 6.18 19.49
CA GLY A 57 16.04 4.90 19.13
C GLY A 57 15.05 3.75 18.92
N SER A 58 13.76 4.05 18.75
CA SER A 58 12.67 3.07 18.63
C SER A 58 12.07 2.99 17.22
N ALA A 59 12.77 3.51 16.20
CA ALA A 59 12.29 3.51 14.82
C ALA A 59 12.07 2.09 14.29
N PHE A 60 10.95 1.90 13.56
CA PHE A 60 10.63 0.62 12.90
C PHE A 60 11.36 0.43 11.56
N GLY A 61 11.94 1.48 11.01
CA GLY A 61 12.49 1.45 9.66
C GLY A 61 11.38 1.39 8.60
N SER A 62 10.32 2.17 8.80
CA SER A 62 9.22 2.30 7.87
C SER A 62 9.70 2.72 6.48
N THR A 63 9.00 2.27 5.44
CA THR A 63 9.21 2.73 4.06
C THR A 63 8.74 4.17 3.83
N ARG A 64 8.09 4.80 4.81
CA ARG A 64 7.50 6.15 4.76
C ARG A 64 6.46 6.32 3.64
N ARG A 65 5.80 5.21 3.29
CA ARG A 65 4.74 5.19 2.26
C ARG A 65 3.33 5.34 2.83
N GLY A 66 3.19 5.47 4.15
CA GLY A 66 1.91 5.66 4.83
C GLY A 66 1.03 4.42 4.89
N ILE A 67 1.56 3.23 4.65
CA ILE A 67 0.75 2.00 4.52
C ILE A 67 0.05 1.63 5.82
N ALA A 68 0.75 1.68 6.95
CA ALA A 68 0.17 1.39 8.27
C ALA A 68 -0.99 2.34 8.59
N TYR A 69 -0.82 3.62 8.31
CA TYR A 69 -1.84 4.66 8.53
C TYR A 69 -3.04 4.49 7.61
N ALA A 70 -2.82 4.16 6.33
CA ALA A 70 -3.89 3.92 5.38
C ALA A 70 -4.73 2.69 5.74
N TYR A 71 -4.10 1.60 6.19
CA TYR A 71 -4.82 0.43 6.70
C TYR A 71 -5.54 0.73 8.02
N SER A 72 -4.91 1.45 8.96
CA SER A 72 -5.57 1.91 10.18
C SER A 72 -6.84 2.70 9.86
N ASP A 73 -6.75 3.67 8.98
CA ASP A 73 -7.89 4.50 8.59
C ASP A 73 -8.95 3.73 7.80
N LYS A 74 -8.56 2.74 7.01
CA LYS A 74 -9.49 1.81 6.36
C LYS A 74 -10.39 1.12 7.40
N TYR A 75 -9.81 0.56 8.47
CA TYR A 75 -10.56 -0.10 9.53
C TYR A 75 -11.32 0.87 10.42
N ARG A 76 -10.77 2.05 10.66
CA ARG A 76 -11.47 3.16 11.36
C ARG A 76 -12.55 3.82 10.49
N LYS A 77 -12.61 3.51 9.16
CA LYS A 77 -13.50 4.13 8.18
C LYS A 77 -13.28 5.64 8.05
N LYS A 78 -12.04 6.08 8.17
CA LYS A 78 -11.56 7.47 8.14
C LYS A 78 -10.74 7.79 6.90
N THR A 79 -11.13 7.24 5.75
CA THR A 79 -10.46 7.46 4.46
C THR A 79 -11.48 7.41 3.32
N LEU A 80 -11.03 7.66 2.10
CA LEU A 80 -11.80 7.50 0.88
C LEU A 80 -11.47 6.18 0.18
N ARG A 81 -12.45 5.67 -0.56
CA ARG A 81 -12.29 4.62 -1.55
C ARG A 81 -12.25 5.23 -2.95
N LEU A 82 -11.78 4.48 -3.94
CA LEU A 82 -11.77 4.95 -5.32
C LEU A 82 -13.17 5.31 -5.84
N ALA A 83 -14.22 4.62 -5.38
CA ALA A 83 -15.59 5.00 -5.71
C ALA A 83 -15.93 6.45 -5.34
N ASP A 84 -15.37 6.97 -4.26
CA ASP A 84 -15.65 8.34 -3.81
C ASP A 84 -15.13 9.40 -4.79
N LEU A 85 -14.05 9.10 -5.53
CA LEU A 85 -13.52 9.99 -6.55
C LEU A 85 -14.49 10.19 -7.74
N LEU A 86 -15.34 9.21 -8.00
CA LEU A 86 -16.36 9.30 -9.06
C LEU A 86 -17.54 10.23 -8.68
N HIS A 87 -17.63 10.61 -7.41
CA HIS A 87 -18.74 11.33 -6.82
C HIS A 87 -18.29 12.57 -6.03
N LEU A 88 -17.20 13.21 -6.46
CA LEU A 88 -16.69 14.43 -5.82
C LEU A 88 -17.62 15.65 -5.99
N ASP A 89 -18.57 15.60 -6.91
CA ASP A 89 -19.67 16.56 -7.05
C ASP A 89 -20.71 16.45 -5.93
N ASN A 90 -20.78 15.31 -5.24
CA ASN A 90 -21.74 15.05 -4.17
C ASN A 90 -21.28 15.74 -2.86
N GLU A 91 -22.13 16.61 -2.33
CA GLU A 91 -21.85 17.36 -1.10
C GLU A 91 -21.63 16.48 0.13
N ASN A 92 -22.25 15.29 0.19
CA ASN A 92 -21.99 14.34 1.29
C ASN A 92 -20.56 13.76 1.23
N VAL A 93 -20.01 13.53 0.04
CA VAL A 93 -18.62 13.08 -0.13
C VAL A 93 -17.66 14.19 0.31
N LYS A 94 -17.90 15.43 -0.13
CA LYS A 94 -17.11 16.61 0.28
C LYS A 94 -17.16 16.84 1.79
N ALA A 95 -18.35 16.80 2.39
CA ALA A 95 -18.54 16.96 3.84
C ALA A 95 -17.80 15.87 4.62
N ARG A 96 -17.86 14.60 4.14
CA ARG A 96 -17.12 13.48 4.75
C ARG A 96 -15.61 13.69 4.63
N LEU A 97 -15.11 14.08 3.46
CA LEU A 97 -13.69 14.39 3.25
C LEU A 97 -13.22 15.49 4.22
N LYS A 98 -14.01 16.57 4.34
CA LYS A 98 -13.70 17.67 5.28
C LYS A 98 -13.67 17.18 6.73
N THR A 99 -14.66 16.41 7.17
CA THR A 99 -14.71 15.86 8.53
C THR A 99 -13.51 14.97 8.84
N ILE A 100 -13.09 14.15 7.87
CA ILE A 100 -11.90 13.31 8.01
C ILE A 100 -10.64 14.17 8.13
N LEU A 101 -10.49 15.18 7.25
CA LEU A 101 -9.35 16.10 7.27
C LEU A 101 -9.27 16.89 8.57
N ASP A 102 -10.38 17.39 9.08
CA ASP A 102 -10.42 18.13 10.34
C ASP A 102 -9.90 17.25 11.51
N ALA A 103 -10.33 15.99 11.56
CA ALA A 103 -9.83 15.03 12.57
C ALA A 103 -8.33 14.73 12.37
N LYS A 104 -7.87 14.61 11.12
CA LYS A 104 -6.44 14.42 10.82
C LYS A 104 -5.59 15.62 11.19
N ASN A 105 -6.08 16.82 10.95
CA ASN A 105 -5.41 18.04 11.34
C ASN A 105 -5.26 18.14 12.87
N LEU A 106 -6.25 17.69 13.64
CA LEU A 106 -6.12 17.58 15.11
C LEU A 106 -5.03 16.58 15.51
N GLU A 107 -4.96 15.41 14.86
CA GLU A 107 -3.91 14.43 15.11
C GLU A 107 -2.51 15.01 14.75
N LEU A 108 -2.39 15.66 13.60
CA LEU A 108 -1.13 16.26 13.11
C LEU A 108 -0.65 17.39 14.02
N ALA A 109 -1.54 18.28 14.40
CA ALA A 109 -1.21 19.41 15.29
C ALA A 109 -0.88 18.92 16.71
N GLY A 110 -1.70 18.03 17.28
CA GLY A 110 -1.57 17.59 18.67
C GLY A 110 -0.40 16.65 18.91
N CYS A 111 -0.13 15.73 17.99
CA CYS A 111 0.92 14.73 18.16
C CYS A 111 2.27 15.17 17.58
N TYR A 112 2.26 15.97 16.52
CA TYR A 112 3.47 16.25 15.75
C TYR A 112 3.76 17.75 15.58
N HIS A 113 2.92 18.64 16.12
CA HIS A 113 3.06 20.11 16.00
C HIS A 113 3.13 20.60 14.56
N GLN A 114 2.41 19.92 13.65
CA GLN A 114 2.35 20.25 12.23
C GLN A 114 1.24 21.25 11.94
N GLU A 115 1.49 22.10 10.95
CA GLU A 115 0.47 22.98 10.40
C GLU A 115 -0.66 22.18 9.76
N PRO A 116 -1.91 22.63 9.87
CA PRO A 116 -3.06 21.97 9.27
C PRO A 116 -2.96 21.88 7.76
N MET A 117 -3.33 20.73 7.21
CA MET A 117 -3.48 20.57 5.77
C MET A 117 -4.71 21.32 5.27
N SER A 118 -4.56 21.99 4.13
CA SER A 118 -5.62 22.79 3.51
C SER A 118 -6.68 21.91 2.85
N TYR A 119 -7.95 22.11 3.19
CA TYR A 119 -9.07 21.42 2.54
C TYR A 119 -9.18 21.74 1.04
N PRO A 120 -9.10 23.00 0.57
CA PRO A 120 -9.10 23.28 -0.87
C PRO A 120 -7.97 22.57 -1.63
N ALA A 121 -6.77 22.52 -1.07
CA ALA A 121 -5.65 21.84 -1.69
C ALA A 121 -5.88 20.31 -1.76
N LEU A 122 -6.44 19.72 -0.70
CA LEU A 122 -6.79 18.31 -0.68
C LEU A 122 -7.91 17.96 -1.67
N LEU A 123 -8.94 18.79 -1.75
CA LEU A 123 -10.03 18.59 -2.73
C LEU A 123 -9.50 18.66 -4.15
N SER A 124 -8.68 19.67 -4.47
CA SER A 124 -8.04 19.78 -5.79
C SER A 124 -7.15 18.58 -6.11
N TRP A 125 -6.45 18.04 -5.11
CA TRP A 125 -5.71 16.80 -5.29
C TRP A 125 -6.65 15.63 -5.65
N CYS A 126 -7.77 15.46 -4.95
CA CYS A 126 -8.76 14.43 -5.24
C CYS A 126 -9.35 14.60 -6.65
N GLU A 127 -9.68 15.81 -7.07
CA GLU A 127 -10.19 16.12 -8.40
C GLU A 127 -9.18 15.74 -9.49
N LYS A 128 -7.92 16.11 -9.30
CA LYS A 128 -6.83 15.71 -10.21
C LYS A 128 -6.71 14.19 -10.33
N GLN A 129 -6.77 13.46 -9.20
CA GLN A 129 -6.70 12.00 -9.25
C GLN A 129 -7.95 11.40 -9.92
N ALA A 130 -9.11 11.98 -9.69
CA ALA A 130 -10.35 11.58 -10.37
C ALA A 130 -10.25 11.74 -11.89
N ASP A 131 -9.71 12.85 -12.37
CA ASP A 131 -9.56 13.10 -13.81
C ASP A 131 -8.60 12.10 -14.48
N ILE A 132 -7.54 11.69 -13.77
CA ILE A 132 -6.59 10.71 -14.30
C ILE A 132 -7.19 9.29 -14.31
N PHE A 133 -7.90 8.90 -13.25
CA PHE A 133 -8.20 7.48 -13.01
C PHE A 133 -9.68 7.10 -13.16
N ARG A 134 -10.62 8.03 -13.42
CA ARG A 134 -12.05 7.72 -13.48
C ARG A 134 -12.41 6.57 -14.40
N ASP A 135 -11.80 6.50 -15.58
CA ASP A 135 -12.09 5.48 -16.59
C ASP A 135 -11.48 4.11 -16.24
N TYR A 136 -10.52 4.07 -15.32
CA TYR A 136 -9.92 2.84 -14.82
C TYR A 136 -10.72 2.19 -13.67
N ILE A 137 -11.57 2.99 -13.01
CA ILE A 137 -12.29 2.54 -11.81
C ILE A 137 -13.52 1.72 -12.21
N CYS A 138 -13.58 0.49 -11.72
CA CYS A 138 -14.71 -0.40 -11.98
C CYS A 138 -14.98 -1.33 -10.79
N ASP A 139 -16.04 -2.14 -10.91
CA ASP A 139 -16.26 -3.27 -10.01
C ASP A 139 -15.42 -4.46 -10.43
N THR A 140 -14.22 -4.56 -9.85
CA THR A 140 -13.28 -5.64 -10.19
C THR A 140 -13.76 -7.01 -9.72
N GLY A 141 -14.60 -7.08 -8.69
CA GLY A 141 -15.21 -8.34 -8.25
C GLY A 141 -16.13 -8.91 -9.34
N ILE A 142 -17.01 -8.09 -9.91
CA ILE A 142 -17.86 -8.49 -11.04
C ILE A 142 -17.00 -8.85 -12.25
N PHE A 143 -16.00 -8.01 -12.58
CA PHE A 143 -15.11 -8.25 -13.71
C PHE A 143 -14.40 -9.61 -13.60
N LEU A 144 -13.84 -9.93 -12.44
CA LEU A 144 -13.12 -11.19 -12.21
C LEU A 144 -14.07 -12.40 -12.16
N ASN A 145 -15.26 -12.27 -11.56
CA ASN A 145 -16.24 -13.36 -11.59
C ASN A 145 -16.70 -13.69 -13.02
N ASN A 146 -16.91 -12.68 -13.87
CA ASN A 146 -17.22 -12.90 -15.28
C ASN A 146 -16.06 -13.58 -16.01
N ALA A 147 -14.81 -13.15 -15.76
CA ALA A 147 -13.63 -13.78 -16.34
C ALA A 147 -13.52 -15.27 -15.95
N LEU A 148 -13.80 -15.60 -14.68
CA LEU A 148 -13.83 -17.00 -14.22
C LEU A 148 -14.96 -17.80 -14.87
N ALA A 149 -16.16 -17.22 -15.02
CA ALA A 149 -17.27 -17.86 -15.72
C ALA A 149 -16.94 -18.13 -17.20
N ASP A 150 -16.16 -17.27 -17.83
CA ASP A 150 -15.62 -17.45 -19.18
C ASP A 150 -14.40 -18.41 -19.24
N ASN A 151 -14.13 -19.16 -18.18
CA ASN A 151 -12.97 -20.06 -18.05
C ASN A 151 -11.60 -19.40 -18.25
N LYS A 152 -11.48 -18.10 -17.99
CA LYS A 152 -10.18 -17.42 -18.02
C LYS A 152 -9.37 -17.77 -16.78
N LYS A 153 -8.05 -17.81 -16.94
CA LYS A 153 -7.13 -18.04 -15.84
C LYS A 153 -6.84 -16.69 -15.15
N VAL A 154 -6.98 -16.69 -13.83
CA VAL A 154 -6.67 -15.53 -12.97
C VAL A 154 -5.42 -15.87 -12.16
N VAL A 155 -4.43 -15.00 -12.22
CA VAL A 155 -3.23 -15.06 -11.37
C VAL A 155 -3.34 -13.97 -10.32
N LEU A 156 -3.19 -14.37 -9.06
CA LEU A 156 -3.16 -13.46 -7.91
C LEU A 156 -1.71 -13.29 -7.46
N GLU A 157 -1.22 -12.07 -7.52
CA GLU A 157 0.10 -11.73 -7.00
C GLU A 157 -0.03 -11.12 -5.62
N ALA A 158 0.66 -11.72 -4.64
CA ALA A 158 0.80 -11.19 -3.29
C ALA A 158 2.27 -10.81 -3.04
N GLN A 159 2.54 -10.22 -1.90
CA GLN A 159 3.88 -9.72 -1.55
C GLN A 159 4.31 -10.20 -0.17
N LEU A 160 5.59 -10.03 0.16
CA LEU A 160 6.24 -10.08 1.47
C LEU A 160 6.36 -11.47 2.13
N GLY A 161 5.41 -12.38 1.97
CA GLY A 161 5.42 -13.71 2.60
C GLY A 161 4.89 -13.75 4.04
N ALA A 162 4.66 -14.97 4.56
CA ALA A 162 3.92 -15.24 5.79
C ALA A 162 4.54 -14.63 7.05
N MET A 163 5.88 -14.51 7.14
CA MET A 163 6.53 -13.92 8.32
C MET A 163 6.26 -12.41 8.48
N ARG A 164 5.74 -11.75 7.43
CA ARG A 164 5.35 -10.34 7.43
C ARG A 164 3.84 -10.13 7.43
N ASP A 165 3.07 -11.21 7.51
CA ASP A 165 1.61 -11.14 7.63
C ASP A 165 1.21 -10.47 8.93
N ILE A 166 0.14 -9.67 8.88
CA ILE A 166 -0.32 -8.91 10.05
C ILE A 166 -0.75 -9.81 11.21
N ASP A 167 -1.34 -10.97 10.91
CA ASP A 167 -1.90 -11.89 11.90
C ASP A 167 -0.93 -13.03 12.25
N TYR A 168 -0.19 -13.55 11.27
CA TYR A 168 0.64 -14.75 11.42
C TYR A 168 2.15 -14.46 11.42
N GLY A 169 2.54 -13.21 11.18
CA GLY A 169 3.94 -12.81 11.12
C GLY A 169 4.58 -12.55 12.47
N ILE A 170 5.80 -12.05 12.43
CA ILE A 170 6.60 -11.73 13.64
C ILE A 170 6.22 -10.36 14.22
N PHE A 171 4.98 -10.23 14.69
CA PHE A 171 4.46 -8.99 15.27
C PHE A 171 5.37 -8.44 16.39
N PRO A 172 5.65 -7.12 16.45
CA PRO A 172 5.08 -6.03 15.65
C PRO A 172 5.84 -5.73 14.35
N TYR A 173 6.81 -6.52 13.95
CA TYR A 173 7.65 -6.30 12.76
C TYR A 173 7.01 -6.89 11.49
N THR A 174 5.73 -6.63 11.30
CA THR A 174 4.90 -7.11 10.19
C THR A 174 4.56 -5.99 9.23
N SER A 175 4.01 -6.35 8.06
CA SER A 175 3.24 -5.41 7.24
C SER A 175 1.87 -5.16 7.90
N SER A 176 1.17 -4.13 7.44
CA SER A 176 -0.20 -3.85 7.90
C SER A 176 -1.26 -4.56 7.07
N SER A 177 -0.86 -5.45 6.18
CA SER A 177 -1.74 -6.20 5.28
C SER A 177 -1.60 -7.69 5.48
N SER A 178 -2.61 -8.45 5.04
CA SER A 178 -2.51 -9.89 4.93
C SER A 178 -1.67 -10.26 3.71
N THR A 179 -0.64 -11.09 3.92
CA THR A 179 0.34 -11.47 2.91
C THR A 179 0.26 -12.96 2.53
N ILE A 180 -0.61 -13.72 3.17
CA ILE A 180 -0.81 -15.13 2.89
C ILE A 180 -1.73 -15.34 1.68
N ALA A 181 -1.48 -16.41 0.92
CA ALA A 181 -2.21 -16.71 -0.33
C ALA A 181 -3.74 -16.80 -0.14
N ALA A 182 -4.20 -17.30 1.01
CA ALA A 182 -5.63 -17.43 1.31
C ALA A 182 -6.38 -16.09 1.27
N TYR A 183 -5.71 -14.96 1.50
CA TYR A 183 -6.31 -13.64 1.39
C TYR A 183 -6.49 -13.18 -0.07
N GLY A 184 -5.78 -13.77 -1.02
CA GLY A 184 -5.79 -13.35 -2.42
C GLY A 184 -7.20 -13.26 -3.01
N PRO A 185 -8.01 -14.34 -3.02
CA PRO A 185 -9.38 -14.29 -3.53
C PRO A 185 -10.27 -13.29 -2.79
N LEU A 186 -10.15 -13.21 -1.46
CA LEU A 186 -10.90 -12.25 -0.65
C LEU A 186 -10.54 -10.81 -1.02
N GLY A 187 -9.23 -10.52 -1.08
CA GLY A 187 -8.72 -9.20 -1.45
C GLY A 187 -9.04 -8.80 -2.89
N ALA A 188 -9.19 -9.77 -3.79
CA ALA A 188 -9.57 -9.54 -5.18
C ALA A 188 -11.09 -9.33 -5.39
N GLY A 189 -11.93 -9.61 -4.38
CA GLY A 189 -13.39 -9.52 -4.49
C GLY A 189 -14.04 -10.76 -5.09
N ILE A 190 -13.35 -11.91 -5.07
CA ILE A 190 -13.80 -13.22 -5.53
C ILE A 190 -13.64 -14.29 -4.43
N PRO A 191 -14.24 -14.08 -3.24
CA PRO A 191 -13.89 -14.84 -2.02
C PRO A 191 -14.14 -16.34 -2.11
N TYR A 192 -14.99 -16.78 -3.04
CA TYR A 192 -15.30 -18.19 -3.24
C TYR A 192 -14.52 -18.86 -4.38
N ALA A 193 -13.64 -18.11 -5.07
CA ALA A 193 -12.80 -18.69 -6.10
C ALA A 193 -11.74 -19.62 -5.48
N PRO A 194 -11.62 -20.87 -5.96
CA PRO A 194 -10.65 -21.81 -5.43
C PRO A 194 -9.21 -21.38 -5.82
N LEU A 195 -8.28 -21.57 -4.91
CA LEU A 195 -6.84 -21.49 -5.20
C LEU A 195 -6.38 -22.86 -5.70
N ASN A 196 -6.31 -23.04 -7.01
CA ASN A 196 -5.91 -24.32 -7.61
C ASN A 196 -4.42 -24.60 -7.46
N HIS A 197 -3.61 -23.53 -7.52
CA HIS A 197 -2.15 -23.60 -7.36
C HIS A 197 -1.67 -22.43 -6.52
N ILE A 198 -0.78 -22.71 -5.59
CA ILE A 198 -0.08 -21.70 -4.79
C ILE A 198 1.41 -21.84 -5.07
N VAL A 199 2.02 -20.79 -5.58
CA VAL A 199 3.44 -20.73 -5.91
C VAL A 199 4.14 -19.79 -4.95
N GLY A 200 5.10 -20.32 -4.19
CA GLY A 200 5.99 -19.52 -3.35
C GLY A 200 7.21 -19.08 -4.17
N VAL A 201 7.43 -17.76 -4.21
CA VAL A 201 8.65 -17.19 -4.79
C VAL A 201 9.59 -16.81 -3.66
N LEU A 202 10.81 -17.33 -3.69
CA LEU A 202 11.84 -16.98 -2.71
C LEU A 202 13.16 -16.64 -3.40
N LYS A 203 13.92 -15.76 -2.78
CA LYS A 203 15.28 -15.48 -3.21
C LYS A 203 16.20 -16.65 -2.83
N ALA A 204 17.36 -16.77 -3.48
CA ALA A 204 18.40 -17.72 -3.11
C ALA A 204 18.97 -17.45 -1.69
N TYR A 205 18.73 -16.27 -1.16
CA TYR A 205 19.04 -15.86 0.22
C TYR A 205 17.90 -15.00 0.77
N SER A 206 17.74 -14.99 2.08
CA SER A 206 16.69 -14.19 2.74
C SER A 206 17.10 -12.73 2.84
N THR A 207 16.13 -11.84 2.66
CA THR A 207 16.28 -10.40 2.89
C THR A 207 15.12 -9.88 3.72
N CYS A 208 15.35 -8.79 4.44
CA CYS A 208 14.34 -8.18 5.29
C CYS A 208 14.51 -6.66 5.31
N VAL A 209 13.41 -5.93 5.20
CA VAL A 209 13.37 -4.46 5.35
C VAL A 209 12.74 -4.13 6.71
N GLY A 210 13.24 -3.06 7.33
CA GLY A 210 12.75 -2.58 8.62
C GLY A 210 13.50 -3.18 9.81
N ALA A 211 13.07 -2.79 10.99
CA ALA A 211 13.59 -3.33 12.25
C ALA A 211 13.06 -4.73 12.53
N GLY A 212 13.56 -5.34 13.59
CA GLY A 212 13.12 -6.64 14.08
C GLY A 212 14.14 -7.75 13.89
N PRO A 213 13.84 -8.94 14.43
CA PRO A 213 14.75 -10.06 14.38
C PRO A 213 14.89 -10.59 12.94
N PHE A 214 16.13 -10.83 12.55
CA PHE A 214 16.46 -11.48 11.30
C PHE A 214 17.46 -12.61 11.58
N VAL A 215 16.93 -13.78 11.88
CA VAL A 215 17.72 -14.94 12.38
C VAL A 215 18.82 -15.36 11.40
N ALA A 216 18.57 -15.23 10.10
CA ALA A 216 19.55 -15.59 9.07
C ALA A 216 20.82 -14.70 9.12
N GLU A 217 20.70 -13.44 9.55
CA GLU A 217 21.82 -12.52 9.68
C GLU A 217 22.83 -13.02 10.73
N ASN A 218 22.33 -13.52 11.85
CA ASN A 218 23.19 -14.00 12.94
C ASN A 218 23.88 -15.34 12.63
N ALA A 219 23.37 -16.08 11.67
CA ALA A 219 23.93 -17.37 11.25
C ALA A 219 25.03 -17.25 10.18
N MET A 220 25.25 -16.04 9.64
CA MET A 220 26.17 -15.80 8.54
C MET A 220 27.46 -15.15 9.02
N SER A 221 28.61 -15.57 8.45
CA SER A 221 29.89 -14.88 8.75
C SER A 221 29.88 -13.43 8.25
N GLU A 222 30.65 -12.56 8.90
CA GLU A 222 30.77 -11.16 8.48
C GLU A 222 31.25 -10.99 7.04
N GLU A 223 32.10 -11.90 6.57
CA GLU A 223 32.61 -11.90 5.19
C GLU A 223 31.45 -12.10 4.19
N TRP A 224 30.61 -13.10 4.41
CA TRP A 224 29.43 -13.34 3.57
C TRP A 224 28.42 -12.19 3.66
N GLN A 225 28.20 -11.62 4.82
CA GLN A 225 27.35 -10.42 4.96
C GLN A 225 27.87 -9.27 4.10
N LYS A 226 29.19 -8.98 4.14
CA LYS A 226 29.81 -7.93 3.31
C LYS A 226 29.67 -8.21 1.81
N LEU A 227 29.84 -9.47 1.39
CA LEU A 227 29.67 -9.85 -0.01
C LEU A 227 28.22 -9.70 -0.50
N LEU A 228 27.24 -10.13 0.29
CA LEU A 228 25.82 -9.97 -0.04
C LEU A 228 25.42 -8.49 -0.10
N ARG A 229 25.87 -7.65 0.81
CA ARG A 229 25.65 -6.21 0.77
C ARG A 229 26.22 -5.61 -0.49
N LYS A 230 27.47 -5.95 -0.83
CA LYS A 230 28.16 -5.39 -1.99
C LYS A 230 27.56 -5.84 -3.33
N TYR A 231 27.31 -7.12 -3.51
CA TYR A 231 26.89 -7.68 -4.80
C TYR A 231 25.37 -7.80 -4.93
N GLY A 232 24.66 -8.00 -3.82
CA GLY A 232 23.20 -8.05 -3.80
C GLY A 232 22.54 -6.67 -3.71
N GLY A 233 23.31 -5.63 -3.37
CA GLY A 233 22.76 -4.28 -3.15
C GLY A 233 21.75 -4.24 -2.00
N GLU A 234 21.91 -5.13 -1.01
CA GLU A 234 20.92 -5.37 0.05
C GLU A 234 21.03 -4.31 1.15
N TYR A 235 20.45 -3.16 0.84
CA TYR A 235 20.29 -2.03 1.77
C TYR A 235 18.83 -1.63 1.84
N GLY A 236 18.35 -1.31 3.03
CA GLY A 236 16.98 -0.82 3.22
C GLY A 236 16.79 0.49 2.43
N ALA A 237 15.80 0.49 1.52
CA ALA A 237 15.55 1.62 0.61
C ALA A 237 15.30 2.95 1.34
N ALA A 238 14.69 2.89 2.54
CA ALA A 238 14.39 4.08 3.33
C ALA A 238 15.46 4.39 4.40
N THR A 239 16.11 3.37 4.96
CA THR A 239 17.01 3.51 6.11
C THR A 239 18.48 3.42 5.73
N GLY A 240 18.81 2.91 4.55
CA GLY A 240 20.17 2.54 4.18
C GLY A 240 20.80 1.45 5.06
N ARG A 241 19.99 0.84 5.97
CA ARG A 241 20.44 -0.26 6.83
C ARG A 241 20.78 -1.48 5.95
N PRO A 242 21.92 -2.13 6.20
CA PRO A 242 22.26 -3.38 5.52
C PRO A 242 21.30 -4.48 5.85
#